data_4549a20f448b5c36f78476a30d258ee1
#
_entry.id   4549a20f448b5c36f78476a30d258ee1
#
_cell.length_a   1.000
_cell.length_b   1.000
_cell.length_c   1.000
_cell.angle_alpha   90.00
_cell.angle_beta   90.00
_cell.angle_gamma   90.00
#
_symmetry.space_group_name_H-M   'P 1'
#
loop_
_entity.id
_entity.type
_entity.pdbx_description
1 polymer ?
#
loop_
_entity_poly.entity_id
_entity_poly.type
_entity_poly.pdbx_seq_one_letter_code
_entity_poly.pdbx_strand_id
1 'polypeptide(L)'
;MGAAIAIAGSVILRVLCGTNSRPDTLQAPIIVAFLIACVVAMLFGAFNGVLVAYFKIQPMVATLILYTAGRSIAAWINNNELPIVSDPTFSYFGGFIPGIPIPTPFFIAAACVLVIFLILKFTTLGLYTQSVGINENSSKLNGLNPTFIKFLTFVILGLCVAVAALIKVSRLSSINYSVIAKDIEMDAILAVALGGNSLSGGKFNMAASILGAYVIQFLTTTLYKFDVQSDALPAYKAVVVILLVVLSTPKVREWLSAVGKKLKQSKTIKEVG
;
A
#
# COMPACT_ATOMS: atom_id res chain seq x y z
N MET A 1 -6.26 -2.12 4.16
CA MET A 1 -4.87 -1.70 4.43
C MET A 1 -4.82 -0.52 5.41
N GLY A 2 -5.48 0.61 5.17
CA GLY A 2 -5.42 1.80 6.02
C GLY A 2 -5.84 1.56 7.46
N ALA A 3 -6.89 0.78 7.70
CA ALA A 3 -7.29 0.41 9.05
C ALA A 3 -6.23 -0.44 9.78
N ALA A 4 -5.58 -1.36 9.06
CA ALA A 4 -4.49 -2.14 9.65
C ALA A 4 -3.26 -1.25 9.95
N ILE A 5 -2.98 -0.23 9.13
CA ILE A 5 -1.97 0.80 9.43
C ILE A 5 -2.38 1.59 10.68
N ALA A 6 -3.66 1.95 10.82
CA ALA A 6 -4.15 2.65 12.01
C ALA A 6 -4.00 1.79 13.27
N ILE A 7 -4.35 0.50 13.24
CA ILE A 7 -4.17 -0.42 14.37
C ILE A 7 -2.69 -0.58 14.72
N ALA A 8 -1.84 -0.91 13.74
CA ALA A 8 -0.42 -1.11 13.96
C ALA A 8 0.25 0.17 14.50
N GLY A 9 -0.09 1.33 13.93
CA GLY A 9 0.40 2.62 14.40
C GLY A 9 -0.07 2.97 15.81
N SER A 10 -1.33 2.67 16.14
CA SER A 10 -1.88 2.84 17.48
C SER A 10 -1.15 1.97 18.50
N VAL A 11 -0.86 0.71 18.15
CA VAL A 11 -0.08 -0.19 19.01
C VAL A 11 1.34 0.31 19.21
N ILE A 12 2.03 0.77 18.16
CA ILE A 12 3.38 1.35 18.26
C ILE A 12 3.38 2.48 19.28
N LEU A 13 2.49 3.47 19.10
CA LEU A 13 2.46 4.62 19.99
C LEU A 13 1.98 4.26 21.40
N ARG A 14 1.03 3.35 21.54
CA ARG A 14 0.56 2.90 22.86
C ARG A 14 1.68 2.21 23.65
N VAL A 15 2.51 1.42 23.01
CA VAL A 15 3.65 0.76 23.64
C VAL A 15 4.77 1.76 23.97
N LEU A 16 5.01 2.75 23.10
CA LEU A 16 6.03 3.79 23.32
C LEU A 16 5.60 4.81 24.38
N CYS A 17 4.33 5.20 24.39
CA CYS A 17 3.79 6.20 25.34
C CYS A 17 3.33 5.59 26.65
N GLY A 18 3.01 4.29 26.71
CA GLY A 18 2.41 3.62 27.86
C GLY A 18 1.03 4.19 28.20
N THR A 19 0.84 4.62 29.44
CA THR A 19 -0.42 5.21 29.91
C THR A 19 -0.53 6.72 29.65
N ASN A 20 0.59 7.40 29.41
CA ASN A 20 0.62 8.85 29.19
C ASN A 20 0.54 9.15 27.69
N SER A 21 -0.36 10.04 27.29
CA SER A 21 -0.53 10.42 25.88
C SER A 21 0.60 11.31 25.34
N ARG A 22 1.43 11.88 26.23
CA ARG A 22 2.58 12.73 25.89
C ARG A 22 3.73 12.48 26.87
N PRO A 23 4.46 11.36 26.73
CA PRO A 23 5.59 11.07 27.58
C PRO A 23 6.82 11.91 27.17
N ASP A 24 7.58 12.38 28.15
CA ASP A 24 8.89 13.04 27.91
C ASP A 24 9.97 12.06 27.48
N THR A 25 9.82 10.77 27.84
CA THR A 25 10.75 9.69 27.50
C THR A 25 9.99 8.44 27.04
N LEU A 26 10.57 7.69 26.10
CA LEU A 26 10.01 6.44 25.64
C LEU A 26 9.96 5.42 26.78
N GLN A 27 8.79 4.80 26.99
CA GLN A 27 8.60 3.76 28.02
C GLN A 27 9.12 2.37 27.58
N ALA A 28 9.24 2.17 26.26
CA ALA A 28 9.73 0.91 25.70
C ALA A 28 10.69 1.15 24.53
N PRO A 29 11.59 0.20 24.24
CA PRO A 29 12.42 0.26 23.05
C PRO A 29 11.58 0.24 21.78
N ILE A 30 11.93 1.05 20.79
CA ILE A 30 11.22 1.17 19.50
C ILE A 30 11.09 -0.20 18.80
N ILE A 31 12.15 -1.03 18.92
CA ILE A 31 12.16 -2.38 18.32
C ILE A 31 11.07 -3.26 18.92
N VAL A 32 10.86 -3.21 20.24
CA VAL A 32 9.82 -3.99 20.94
C VAL A 32 8.43 -3.52 20.49
N ALA A 33 8.21 -2.21 20.45
CA ALA A 33 6.95 -1.64 19.96
C ALA A 33 6.65 -2.07 18.50
N PHE A 34 7.67 -2.06 17.65
CA PHE A 34 7.55 -2.50 16.26
C PHE A 34 7.26 -4.00 16.15
N LEU A 35 7.94 -4.86 16.92
CA LEU A 35 7.67 -6.31 16.89
C LEU A 35 6.25 -6.64 17.35
N ILE A 36 5.76 -5.99 18.41
CA ILE A 36 4.37 -6.16 18.86
C ILE A 36 3.40 -5.70 17.77
N ALA A 37 3.66 -4.57 17.12
CA ALA A 37 2.83 -4.08 16.02
C ALA A 37 2.85 -5.03 14.80
N CYS A 38 3.99 -5.65 14.50
CA CYS A 38 4.08 -6.68 13.45
C CYS A 38 3.18 -7.87 13.76
N VAL A 39 3.21 -8.38 15.00
CA VAL A 39 2.35 -9.50 15.42
C VAL A 39 0.88 -9.10 15.30
N VAL A 40 0.49 -7.94 15.81
CA VAL A 40 -0.91 -7.48 15.76
C VAL A 40 -1.37 -7.25 14.32
N ALA A 41 -0.53 -6.67 13.47
CA ALA A 41 -0.87 -6.46 12.05
C ALA A 41 -0.97 -7.79 11.29
N MET A 42 -0.09 -8.77 11.58
CA MET A 42 -0.19 -10.12 11.01
C MET A 42 -1.45 -10.83 11.47
N LEU A 43 -1.83 -10.72 12.73
CA LEU A 43 -3.09 -11.30 13.26
C LEU A 43 -4.31 -10.67 12.60
N PHE A 44 -4.32 -9.35 12.41
CA PHE A 44 -5.39 -8.66 11.68
C PHE A 44 -5.44 -9.07 10.20
N GLY A 45 -4.28 -9.22 9.56
CA GLY A 45 -4.15 -9.76 8.21
C GLY A 45 -4.62 -11.22 8.12
N ALA A 46 -4.23 -12.06 9.09
CA ALA A 46 -4.67 -13.45 9.19
C ALA A 46 -6.19 -13.55 9.36
N PHE A 47 -6.78 -12.72 10.21
CA PHE A 47 -8.23 -12.67 10.39
C PHE A 47 -8.95 -12.33 9.09
N ASN A 48 -8.47 -11.32 8.37
CA ASN A 48 -8.99 -10.98 7.02
C ASN A 48 -8.81 -12.14 6.04
N GLY A 49 -7.63 -12.78 6.07
CA GLY A 49 -7.33 -13.97 5.26
C GLY A 49 -8.27 -15.14 5.54
N VAL A 50 -8.66 -15.37 6.79
CA VAL A 50 -9.65 -16.39 7.17
C VAL A 50 -11.01 -16.06 6.59
N LEU A 51 -11.49 -14.83 6.71
CA LEU A 51 -12.78 -14.41 6.14
C LEU A 51 -12.86 -14.62 4.63
N VAL A 52 -11.79 -14.29 3.93
CA VAL A 52 -11.75 -14.37 2.46
C VAL A 52 -11.46 -15.78 1.97
N ALA A 53 -10.47 -16.47 2.57
CA ALA A 53 -10.01 -17.76 2.06
C ALA A 53 -10.85 -18.94 2.53
N TYR A 54 -11.26 -18.97 3.80
CA TYR A 54 -12.02 -20.08 4.37
C TYR A 54 -13.52 -19.85 4.30
N PHE A 55 -14.01 -18.67 4.71
CA PHE A 55 -15.43 -18.34 4.62
C PHE A 55 -15.89 -17.92 3.22
N LYS A 56 -14.95 -17.74 2.29
CA LYS A 56 -15.22 -17.34 0.89
C LYS A 56 -16.04 -16.05 0.75
N ILE A 57 -15.94 -15.17 1.74
CA ILE A 57 -16.56 -13.84 1.68
C ILE A 57 -15.84 -13.06 0.57
N GLN A 58 -16.59 -12.31 -0.22
CA GLN A 58 -16.00 -11.47 -1.25
C GLN A 58 -14.94 -10.53 -0.65
N PRO A 59 -13.71 -10.50 -1.19
CA PRO A 59 -12.59 -9.76 -0.60
C PRO A 59 -12.89 -8.28 -0.34
N MET A 60 -13.61 -7.61 -1.26
CA MET A 60 -13.98 -6.21 -1.08
C MET A 60 -14.91 -5.99 0.12
N VAL A 61 -15.90 -6.87 0.30
CA VAL A 61 -16.85 -6.77 1.42
C VAL A 61 -16.15 -7.01 2.75
N ALA A 62 -15.35 -8.07 2.86
CA ALA A 62 -14.60 -8.38 4.06
C ALA A 62 -13.67 -7.23 4.46
N THR A 63 -12.93 -6.66 3.50
CA THR A 63 -11.99 -5.57 3.77
C THR A 63 -12.68 -4.25 4.10
N LEU A 64 -13.87 -3.96 3.54
CA LEU A 64 -14.65 -2.76 3.89
C LEU A 64 -15.21 -2.84 5.32
N ILE A 65 -15.73 -3.99 5.72
CA ILE A 65 -16.20 -4.21 7.11
C ILE A 65 -15.03 -4.02 8.08
N LEU A 66 -13.88 -4.64 7.79
CA LEU A 66 -12.69 -4.51 8.62
C LEU A 66 -12.06 -3.12 8.58
N TYR A 67 -12.31 -2.32 7.54
CA TYR A 67 -11.88 -0.94 7.48
C TYR A 67 -12.53 -0.08 8.55
N THR A 68 -13.83 -0.19 8.74
CA THR A 68 -14.57 0.55 9.77
C THR A 68 -14.28 0.00 11.17
N ALA A 69 -14.36 -1.32 11.35
CA ALA A 69 -14.07 -1.98 12.62
C ALA A 69 -12.63 -1.73 13.09
N GLY A 70 -11.66 -1.79 12.18
CA GLY A 70 -10.26 -1.59 12.53
C GLY A 70 -9.94 -0.16 12.99
N ARG A 71 -10.60 0.86 12.44
CA ARG A 71 -10.45 2.25 12.93
C ARG A 71 -11.01 2.41 14.34
N SER A 72 -12.15 1.79 14.64
CA SER A 72 -12.73 1.78 15.98
C SER A 72 -11.84 1.03 16.98
N ILE A 73 -11.22 -0.09 16.57
CA ILE A 73 -10.23 -0.81 17.39
C ILE A 73 -9.00 0.05 17.65
N ALA A 74 -8.50 0.77 16.64
CA ALA A 74 -7.36 1.69 16.78
C ALA A 74 -7.66 2.82 17.77
N ALA A 75 -8.89 3.37 17.74
CA ALA A 75 -9.36 4.36 18.68
C ALA A 75 -9.43 3.79 20.11
N TRP A 76 -9.97 2.58 20.26
CA TRP A 76 -10.09 1.90 21.56
C TRP A 76 -8.72 1.61 22.18
N ILE A 77 -7.73 1.15 21.40
CA ILE A 77 -6.35 0.90 21.87
C ILE A 77 -5.75 2.15 22.53
N ASN A 78 -6.04 3.34 21.99
CA ASN A 78 -5.53 4.60 22.51
C ASN A 78 -6.51 5.33 23.42
N ASN A 79 -7.58 4.69 23.91
CA ASN A 79 -8.62 5.31 24.75
C ASN A 79 -9.24 6.58 24.13
N ASN A 80 -9.36 6.67 22.81
CA ASN A 80 -9.76 7.84 22.03
C ASN A 80 -8.82 9.07 22.17
N GLU A 81 -7.63 8.88 22.72
CA GLU A 81 -6.61 9.92 22.79
C GLU A 81 -5.72 9.91 21.54
N LEU A 82 -5.08 11.02 21.28
CA LEU A 82 -4.11 11.18 20.18
C LEU A 82 -2.69 11.22 20.76
N PRO A 83 -2.03 10.07 20.96
CA PRO A 83 -0.71 10.04 21.54
C PRO A 83 0.32 10.71 20.63
N ILE A 84 1.25 11.44 21.23
CA ILE A 84 2.32 12.17 20.56
C ILE A 84 3.65 11.76 21.19
N VAL A 85 4.60 11.35 20.38
CA VAL A 85 5.97 11.03 20.80
C VAL A 85 6.90 12.14 20.35
N SER A 86 7.56 12.79 21.30
CA SER A 86 8.49 13.91 21.04
C SER A 86 9.95 13.48 20.95
N ASP A 87 10.24 12.16 21.00
CA ASP A 87 11.61 11.65 20.99
C ASP A 87 12.24 11.77 19.58
N PRO A 88 13.40 12.44 19.46
CA PRO A 88 14.12 12.58 18.19
C PRO A 88 14.49 11.23 17.56
N THR A 89 14.81 10.22 18.37
CA THR A 89 15.23 8.89 17.92
C THR A 89 14.11 8.20 17.12
N PHE A 90 12.86 8.37 17.56
CA PHE A 90 11.71 7.84 16.83
C PHE A 90 11.49 8.57 15.51
N SER A 91 11.67 9.89 15.49
CA SER A 91 11.50 10.72 14.29
C SER A 91 12.52 10.39 13.17
N TYR A 92 13.68 9.79 13.48
CA TYR A 92 14.64 9.37 12.45
C TYR A 92 14.09 8.28 11.51
N PHE A 93 13.20 7.41 11.97
CA PHE A 93 12.60 6.37 11.12
C PHE A 93 11.66 6.96 10.05
N GLY A 94 11.08 8.15 10.29
CA GLY A 94 10.21 8.84 9.35
C GLY A 94 10.84 10.05 8.65
N GLY A 95 12.02 10.49 9.11
CA GLY A 95 12.71 11.69 8.67
C GLY A 95 14.03 11.43 7.96
N PHE A 96 14.99 12.35 8.17
CA PHE A 96 16.34 12.26 7.63
C PHE A 96 17.32 11.92 8.74
N ILE A 97 18.29 11.08 8.43
CA ILE A 97 19.46 10.87 9.30
C ILE A 97 20.43 12.03 9.05
N PRO A 98 20.97 12.65 10.10
CA PRO A 98 21.98 13.70 9.94
C PRO A 98 23.16 13.22 9.07
N GLY A 99 23.47 13.97 8.00
CA GLY A 99 24.55 13.64 7.07
C GLY A 99 24.15 12.82 5.83
N ILE A 100 22.91 12.34 5.72
CA ILE A 100 22.43 11.60 4.55
C ILE A 100 21.31 12.40 3.87
N PRO A 101 21.44 12.78 2.58
CA PRO A 101 20.43 13.56 1.87
C PRO A 101 19.16 12.76 1.50
N ILE A 102 19.15 11.44 1.76
CA ILE A 102 18.03 10.54 1.43
C ILE A 102 17.24 10.24 2.70
N PRO A 103 15.90 10.34 2.67
CA PRO A 103 15.06 10.05 3.83
C PRO A 103 15.12 8.57 4.22
N THR A 104 15.18 8.29 5.52
CA THR A 104 15.19 6.92 6.08
C THR A 104 14.06 6.03 5.57
N PRO A 105 12.82 6.51 5.41
CA PRO A 105 11.73 5.74 4.83
C PRO A 105 12.03 5.09 3.48
N PHE A 106 12.88 5.73 2.66
CA PHE A 106 13.29 5.16 1.37
C PHE A 106 14.06 3.85 1.54
N PHE A 107 15.02 3.81 2.47
CA PHE A 107 15.81 2.61 2.74
C PHE A 107 14.94 1.49 3.33
N ILE A 108 14.04 1.83 4.26
CA ILE A 108 13.14 0.86 4.90
C ILE A 108 12.18 0.28 3.84
N ALA A 109 11.60 1.13 2.98
CA ALA A 109 10.71 0.69 1.91
C ALA A 109 11.46 -0.17 0.88
N ALA A 110 12.67 0.24 0.47
CA ALA A 110 13.49 -0.52 -0.45
C ALA A 110 13.88 -1.89 0.11
N ALA A 111 14.25 -1.96 1.40
CA ALA A 111 14.53 -3.22 2.08
C ALA A 111 13.30 -4.13 2.14
N CYS A 112 12.12 -3.59 2.47
CA CYS A 112 10.87 -4.34 2.48
C CYS A 112 10.53 -4.91 1.09
N VAL A 113 10.62 -4.08 0.05
CA VAL A 113 10.41 -4.49 -1.34
C VAL A 113 11.40 -5.58 -1.75
N LEU A 114 12.68 -5.43 -1.40
CA LEU A 114 13.71 -6.41 -1.69
C LEU A 114 13.40 -7.75 -1.01
N VAL A 115 13.04 -7.75 0.26
CA VAL A 115 12.67 -8.96 1.01
C VAL A 115 11.49 -9.67 0.36
N ILE A 116 10.43 -8.96 0.03
CA ILE A 116 9.26 -9.54 -0.65
C ILE A 116 9.63 -10.06 -2.04
N PHE A 117 10.45 -9.32 -2.80
CA PHE A 117 10.93 -9.77 -4.10
C PHE A 117 11.73 -11.06 -3.99
N LEU A 118 12.63 -11.17 -3.00
CA LEU A 118 13.42 -12.38 -2.75
C LEU A 118 12.51 -13.55 -2.35
N ILE A 119 11.53 -13.34 -1.47
CA ILE A 119 10.55 -14.34 -1.10
C ILE A 119 9.80 -14.84 -2.34
N LEU A 120 9.26 -13.97 -3.16
CA LEU A 120 8.48 -14.34 -4.33
C LEU A 120 9.33 -14.99 -5.44
N LYS A 121 10.61 -14.61 -5.57
CA LYS A 121 11.50 -15.14 -6.62
C LYS A 121 12.16 -16.45 -6.23
N PHE A 122 12.61 -16.58 -4.97
CA PHE A 122 13.39 -17.73 -4.53
C PHE A 122 12.55 -18.81 -3.83
N THR A 123 11.28 -18.52 -3.50
CA THR A 123 10.37 -19.52 -2.97
C THR A 123 9.30 -19.89 -4.00
N THR A 124 8.69 -21.07 -3.81
CA THR A 124 7.57 -21.53 -4.62
C THR A 124 6.30 -20.68 -4.48
N LEU A 125 6.24 -19.81 -3.46
CA LEU A 125 5.09 -18.95 -3.18
C LEU A 125 4.73 -18.05 -4.36
N GLY A 126 5.73 -17.45 -5.04
CA GLY A 126 5.48 -16.59 -6.20
C GLY A 126 4.80 -17.34 -7.34
N LEU A 127 5.28 -18.56 -7.64
CA LEU A 127 4.70 -19.44 -8.67
C LEU A 127 3.29 -19.89 -8.28
N TYR A 128 3.11 -20.33 -7.04
CA TYR A 128 1.80 -20.79 -6.54
C TYR A 128 0.76 -19.67 -6.52
N THR A 129 1.16 -18.48 -6.11
CA THR A 129 0.27 -17.30 -6.12
C THR A 129 -0.20 -16.96 -7.53
N GLN A 130 0.71 -17.00 -8.52
CA GLN A 130 0.36 -16.80 -9.93
C GLN A 130 -0.55 -17.90 -10.47
N SER A 131 -0.24 -19.16 -10.17
CA SER A 131 -1.05 -20.32 -10.62
C SER A 131 -2.47 -20.25 -10.09
N VAL A 132 -2.63 -19.97 -8.78
CA VAL A 132 -3.95 -19.79 -8.15
C VAL A 132 -4.68 -18.58 -8.73
N GLY A 133 -3.95 -17.49 -9.02
CA GLY A 133 -4.52 -16.29 -9.64
C GLY A 133 -5.00 -16.50 -11.08
N ILE A 134 -4.39 -17.42 -11.84
CA ILE A 134 -4.81 -17.74 -13.20
C ILE A 134 -6.06 -18.63 -13.18
N ASN A 135 -6.01 -19.74 -12.44
CA ASN A 135 -7.14 -20.67 -12.33
C ASN A 135 -7.08 -21.46 -11.03
N GLU A 136 -7.97 -21.11 -10.11
CA GLU A 136 -8.05 -21.74 -8.79
C GLU A 136 -8.38 -23.25 -8.88
N ASN A 137 -9.32 -23.64 -9.79
CA ASN A 137 -9.74 -25.03 -9.91
C ASN A 137 -8.62 -25.90 -10.51
N SER A 138 -7.93 -25.40 -11.52
CA SER A 138 -6.78 -26.09 -12.10
C SER A 138 -5.65 -26.26 -11.07
N SER A 139 -5.42 -25.24 -10.23
CA SER A 139 -4.41 -25.31 -9.17
C SER A 139 -4.74 -26.38 -8.12
N LYS A 140 -6.02 -26.54 -7.77
CA LYS A 140 -6.48 -27.61 -6.88
C LYS A 140 -6.22 -29.00 -7.47
N LEU A 141 -6.52 -29.19 -8.75
CA LEU A 141 -6.27 -30.46 -9.44
C LEU A 141 -4.79 -30.85 -9.48
N ASN A 142 -3.91 -29.85 -9.48
CA ASN A 142 -2.46 -30.04 -9.38
C ASN A 142 -1.94 -30.17 -7.93
N GLY A 143 -2.82 -30.39 -6.96
CA GLY A 143 -2.44 -30.64 -5.56
C GLY A 143 -2.10 -29.39 -4.74
N LEU A 144 -2.27 -28.20 -5.30
CA LEU A 144 -2.11 -26.94 -4.53
C LEU A 144 -3.32 -26.70 -3.64
N ASN A 145 -3.10 -26.04 -2.50
CA ASN A 145 -4.16 -25.56 -1.65
C ASN A 145 -4.39 -24.05 -1.82
N PRO A 146 -5.32 -23.60 -2.69
CA PRO A 146 -5.55 -22.20 -2.98
C PRO A 146 -5.98 -21.40 -1.74
N THR A 147 -6.72 -22.04 -0.84
CA THR A 147 -7.21 -21.42 0.42
C THR A 147 -6.03 -21.01 1.29
N PHE A 148 -5.06 -21.92 1.49
CA PHE A 148 -3.87 -21.62 2.28
C PHE A 148 -2.99 -20.54 1.62
N ILE A 149 -2.84 -20.57 0.30
CA ILE A 149 -2.05 -19.59 -0.45
C ILE A 149 -2.68 -18.20 -0.33
N LYS A 150 -4.00 -18.08 -0.49
CA LYS A 150 -4.74 -16.83 -0.27
C LYS A 150 -4.58 -16.32 1.16
N PHE A 151 -4.75 -17.20 2.14
CA PHE A 151 -4.55 -16.85 3.56
C PHE A 151 -3.14 -16.29 3.80
N LEU A 152 -2.12 -16.97 3.31
CA LEU A 152 -0.72 -16.56 3.50
C LEU A 152 -0.42 -15.19 2.88
N THR A 153 -1.02 -14.86 1.73
CA THR A 153 -0.85 -13.53 1.12
C THR A 153 -1.41 -12.41 2.00
N PHE A 154 -2.51 -12.63 2.72
CA PHE A 154 -3.04 -11.66 3.68
C PHE A 154 -2.14 -11.51 4.92
N VAL A 155 -1.50 -12.58 5.37
CA VAL A 155 -0.54 -12.51 6.50
C VAL A 155 0.71 -11.71 6.10
N ILE A 156 1.27 -11.97 4.91
CA ILE A 156 2.40 -11.21 4.37
C ILE A 156 2.03 -9.73 4.20
N LEU A 157 0.82 -9.45 3.70
CA LEU A 157 0.30 -8.10 3.61
C LEU A 157 0.26 -7.41 4.98
N GLY A 158 -0.15 -8.13 6.04
CA GLY A 158 -0.15 -7.62 7.41
C GLY A 158 1.24 -7.18 7.87
N LEU A 159 2.27 -7.95 7.55
CA LEU A 159 3.66 -7.60 7.85
C LEU A 159 4.12 -6.34 7.11
N CYS A 160 3.82 -6.22 5.82
CA CYS A 160 4.12 -5.02 5.04
C CYS A 160 3.40 -3.77 5.59
N VAL A 161 2.17 -3.95 6.06
CA VAL A 161 1.37 -2.90 6.69
C VAL A 161 2.00 -2.41 7.99
N ALA A 162 2.58 -3.30 8.81
CA ALA A 162 3.29 -2.91 10.03
C ALA A 162 4.50 -2.01 9.73
N VAL A 163 5.27 -2.33 8.69
CA VAL A 163 6.39 -1.49 8.22
C VAL A 163 5.89 -0.12 7.75
N ALA A 164 4.81 -0.09 6.98
CA ALA A 164 4.20 1.15 6.52
C ALA A 164 3.66 2.00 7.69
N ALA A 165 3.10 1.37 8.72
CA ALA A 165 2.63 2.03 9.93
C ALA A 165 3.78 2.69 10.70
N LEU A 166 4.91 1.98 10.89
CA LEU A 166 6.10 2.54 11.52
C LEU A 166 6.56 3.81 10.81
N ILE A 167 6.70 3.78 9.48
CA ILE A 167 7.12 4.94 8.69
C ILE A 167 6.13 6.10 8.82
N LYS A 168 4.83 5.82 8.70
CA LYS A 168 3.77 6.85 8.77
C LYS A 168 3.73 7.52 10.14
N VAL A 169 3.73 6.73 11.21
CA VAL A 169 3.61 7.23 12.58
C VAL A 169 4.89 7.95 13.02
N SER A 170 6.06 7.42 12.66
CA SER A 170 7.34 8.06 12.95
C SER A 170 7.48 9.42 12.23
N ARG A 171 6.96 9.52 10.99
CA ARG A 171 7.00 10.78 10.24
C ARG A 171 6.11 11.87 10.85
N LEU A 172 4.96 11.48 11.43
CA LEU A 172 4.00 12.39 12.03
C LEU A 172 4.26 12.61 13.53
N SER A 173 5.06 11.74 14.15
CA SER A 173 5.29 11.65 15.60
C SER A 173 3.99 11.55 16.42
N SER A 174 2.88 11.27 15.76
CA SER A 174 1.54 11.19 16.36
C SER A 174 0.64 10.30 15.49
N ILE A 175 -0.51 9.94 16.03
CA ILE A 175 -1.52 9.22 15.25
C ILE A 175 -2.89 9.87 15.41
N ASN A 176 -3.53 10.14 14.28
CA ASN A 176 -4.96 10.34 14.20
C ASN A 176 -5.57 9.13 13.49
N TYR A 177 -6.11 8.19 14.26
CA TYR A 177 -6.63 6.90 13.77
C TYR A 177 -7.80 7.07 12.77
N SER A 178 -8.50 8.21 12.77
CA SER A 178 -9.58 8.48 11.81
C SER A 178 -9.08 8.91 10.44
N VAL A 179 -7.91 9.56 10.38
CA VAL A 179 -7.39 10.19 9.15
C VAL A 179 -6.18 9.47 8.59
N ILE A 180 -5.37 8.82 9.46
CA ILE A 180 -4.13 8.15 9.03
C ILE A 180 -4.42 7.14 7.94
N ALA A 181 -3.63 7.18 6.88
CA ALA A 181 -3.74 6.27 5.73
C ALA A 181 -5.17 6.15 5.15
N LYS A 182 -5.96 7.24 5.22
CA LYS A 182 -7.27 7.29 4.56
C LYS A 182 -7.06 7.15 3.05
N ASP A 183 -7.92 6.35 2.43
CA ASP A 183 -7.96 6.09 0.97
C ASP A 183 -6.68 5.45 0.36
N ILE A 184 -5.72 5.00 1.20
CA ILE A 184 -4.49 4.35 0.73
C ILE A 184 -4.78 3.04 -0.02
N GLU A 185 -5.90 2.38 0.28
CA GLU A 185 -6.39 1.21 -0.45
C GLU A 185 -6.65 1.52 -1.92
N MET A 186 -7.31 2.65 -2.17
CA MET A 186 -7.61 3.11 -3.54
C MET A 186 -6.31 3.43 -4.28
N ASP A 187 -5.41 4.18 -3.66
CA ASP A 187 -4.11 4.52 -4.25
C ASP A 187 -3.31 3.24 -4.58
N ALA A 188 -3.35 2.21 -3.72
CA ALA A 188 -2.67 0.94 -3.96
C ALA A 188 -3.27 0.16 -5.14
N ILE A 189 -4.61 0.10 -5.25
CA ILE A 189 -5.30 -0.55 -6.37
C ILE A 189 -4.96 0.19 -7.67
N LEU A 190 -5.01 1.51 -7.66
CA LEU A 190 -4.68 2.35 -8.81
C LEU A 190 -3.22 2.18 -9.23
N ALA A 191 -2.29 2.09 -8.29
CA ALA A 191 -0.87 1.85 -8.56
C ALA A 191 -0.63 0.51 -9.27
N VAL A 192 -1.30 -0.55 -8.82
CA VAL A 192 -1.21 -1.89 -9.42
C VAL A 192 -1.81 -1.89 -10.83
N ALA A 193 -2.97 -1.27 -11.01
CA ALA A 193 -3.65 -1.16 -12.29
C ALA A 193 -2.84 -0.33 -13.30
N LEU A 194 -2.28 0.81 -12.85
CA LEU A 194 -1.43 1.68 -13.67
C LEU A 194 -0.12 0.98 -14.07
N GLY A 195 0.40 0.11 -13.20
CA GLY A 195 1.53 -0.77 -13.53
C GLY A 195 1.20 -1.86 -14.57
N GLY A 196 -0.07 -1.93 -15.04
CA GLY A 196 -0.49 -2.91 -16.06
C GLY A 196 -0.73 -4.31 -15.53
N ASN A 197 -0.83 -4.49 -14.21
CA ASN A 197 -1.19 -5.77 -13.61
C ASN A 197 -2.70 -5.97 -13.61
N SER A 198 -3.14 -7.19 -13.92
CA SER A 198 -4.57 -7.55 -13.92
C SER A 198 -5.12 -7.62 -12.50
N LEU A 199 -6.18 -6.85 -12.23
CA LEU A 199 -6.91 -6.92 -10.96
C LEU A 199 -7.75 -8.21 -10.83
N SER A 200 -8.02 -8.88 -11.94
CA SER A 200 -8.75 -10.16 -11.96
C SER A 200 -7.87 -11.37 -11.63
N GLY A 201 -6.60 -11.14 -11.35
CA GLY A 201 -5.62 -12.20 -11.07
C GLY A 201 -4.77 -12.58 -12.29
N GLY A 202 -3.88 -13.54 -12.09
CA GLY A 202 -2.97 -14.03 -13.12
C GLY A 202 -1.51 -13.65 -12.86
N LYS A 203 -0.78 -13.45 -13.95
CA LYS A 203 0.62 -13.02 -13.86
C LYS A 203 0.70 -11.59 -13.35
N PHE A 204 1.64 -11.34 -12.46
CA PHE A 204 1.91 -10.01 -11.94
C PHE A 204 3.39 -9.62 -12.14
N ASN A 205 3.61 -8.33 -12.29
CA ASN A 205 4.94 -7.74 -12.36
C ASN A 205 5.11 -6.76 -11.20
N MET A 206 5.95 -7.12 -10.23
CA MET A 206 6.20 -6.32 -9.03
C MET A 206 6.86 -4.98 -9.37
N ALA A 207 7.83 -4.98 -10.30
CA ALA A 207 8.51 -3.74 -10.70
C ALA A 207 7.54 -2.73 -11.33
N ALA A 208 6.60 -3.23 -12.14
CA ALA A 208 5.56 -2.40 -12.75
C ALA A 208 4.60 -1.80 -11.69
N SER A 209 4.22 -2.56 -10.65
CA SER A 209 3.43 -2.05 -9.52
C SER A 209 4.17 -0.95 -8.75
N ILE A 210 5.47 -1.11 -8.53
CA ILE A 210 6.30 -0.11 -7.85
C ILE A 210 6.36 1.18 -8.67
N LEU A 211 6.57 1.09 -9.99
CA LEU A 211 6.52 2.26 -10.87
C LEU A 211 5.14 2.94 -10.82
N GLY A 212 4.06 2.17 -10.84
CA GLY A 212 2.71 2.70 -10.67
C GLY A 212 2.53 3.45 -9.34
N ALA A 213 3.06 2.92 -8.24
CA ALA A 213 3.02 3.58 -6.94
C ALA A 213 3.80 4.91 -6.92
N TYR A 214 4.96 4.97 -7.58
CA TYR A 214 5.71 6.21 -7.75
C TYR A 214 4.94 7.24 -8.57
N VAL A 215 4.27 6.84 -9.65
CA VAL A 215 3.46 7.74 -10.46
C VAL A 215 2.30 8.32 -9.64
N ILE A 216 1.58 7.51 -8.88
CA ILE A 216 0.48 7.98 -8.01
C ILE A 216 1.02 8.93 -6.93
N GLN A 217 2.17 8.62 -6.32
CA GLN A 217 2.77 9.48 -5.32
C GLN A 217 3.29 10.80 -5.91
N PHE A 218 3.91 10.74 -7.08
CA PHE A 218 4.35 11.94 -7.81
C PHE A 218 3.17 12.85 -8.15
N LEU A 219 2.08 12.28 -8.67
CA LEU A 219 0.84 13.00 -8.93
C LEU A 219 0.33 13.70 -7.66
N THR A 220 0.25 12.97 -6.55
CA THR A 220 -0.22 13.51 -5.27
C THR A 220 0.65 14.68 -4.81
N THR A 221 1.97 14.52 -4.87
CA THR A 221 2.91 15.57 -4.47
C THR A 221 2.82 16.80 -5.38
N THR A 222 2.61 16.59 -6.68
CA THR A 222 2.42 17.66 -7.65
C THR A 222 1.15 18.46 -7.38
N LEU A 223 0.03 17.76 -7.10
CA LEU A 223 -1.24 18.43 -6.75
C LEU A 223 -1.12 19.28 -5.48
N TYR A 224 -0.39 18.79 -4.46
CA TYR A 224 -0.11 19.60 -3.26
C TYR A 224 0.71 20.86 -3.57
N LYS A 225 1.63 20.80 -4.53
CA LYS A 225 2.40 22.00 -4.94
C LYS A 225 1.57 23.05 -5.68
N PHE A 226 0.43 22.64 -6.24
CA PHE A 226 -0.54 23.55 -6.85
C PHE A 226 -1.61 24.04 -5.85
N ASP A 227 -1.33 23.95 -4.55
CA ASP A 227 -2.22 24.36 -3.45
C ASP A 227 -3.63 23.75 -3.50
N VAL A 228 -3.75 22.55 -4.08
CA VAL A 228 -5.01 21.81 -4.08
C VAL A 228 -5.32 21.38 -2.67
N GLN A 229 -6.50 21.77 -2.17
CA GLN A 229 -6.97 21.40 -0.84
C GLN A 229 -7.06 19.88 -0.67
N SER A 230 -6.73 19.38 0.53
CA SER A 230 -6.72 17.95 0.83
C SER A 230 -8.03 17.23 0.51
N ASP A 231 -9.15 17.91 0.69
CA ASP A 231 -10.49 17.35 0.43
C ASP A 231 -10.82 17.21 -1.05
N ALA A 232 -10.22 18.05 -1.90
CA ALA A 232 -10.38 18.01 -3.35
C ALA A 232 -9.41 17.03 -4.04
N LEU A 233 -8.33 16.62 -3.38
CA LEU A 233 -7.31 15.72 -3.91
C LEU A 233 -7.86 14.42 -4.52
N PRO A 234 -8.81 13.70 -3.87
CA PRO A 234 -9.34 12.47 -4.44
C PRO A 234 -10.03 12.69 -5.80
N ALA A 235 -10.73 13.81 -5.96
CA ALA A 235 -11.41 14.15 -7.22
C ALA A 235 -10.40 14.40 -8.35
N TYR A 236 -9.38 15.23 -8.11
CA TYR A 236 -8.33 15.48 -9.10
C TYR A 236 -7.54 14.21 -9.45
N LYS A 237 -7.20 13.39 -8.45
CA LYS A 237 -6.56 12.08 -8.67
C LYS A 237 -7.42 11.19 -9.56
N ALA A 238 -8.73 11.10 -9.28
CA ALA A 238 -9.64 10.28 -10.08
C ALA A 238 -9.65 10.69 -11.55
N VAL A 239 -9.75 11.98 -11.84
CA VAL A 239 -9.72 12.49 -13.23
C VAL A 239 -8.41 12.13 -13.93
N VAL A 240 -7.27 12.38 -13.29
CA VAL A 240 -5.96 12.08 -13.91
C VAL A 240 -5.74 10.59 -14.08
N VAL A 241 -6.15 9.78 -13.11
CA VAL A 241 -6.04 8.32 -13.21
C VAL A 241 -6.94 7.76 -14.30
N ILE A 242 -8.17 8.25 -14.44
CA ILE A 242 -9.06 7.87 -15.55
C ILE A 242 -8.39 8.18 -16.88
N LEU A 243 -7.82 9.38 -17.03
CA LEU A 243 -7.09 9.75 -18.24
C LEU A 243 -5.91 8.82 -18.53
N LEU A 244 -5.09 8.50 -17.51
CA LEU A 244 -3.95 7.60 -17.65
C LEU A 244 -4.38 6.17 -18.02
N VAL A 245 -5.43 5.65 -17.39
CA VAL A 245 -5.95 4.31 -17.68
C VAL A 245 -6.55 4.25 -19.09
N VAL A 246 -7.31 5.26 -19.51
CA VAL A 246 -7.88 5.35 -20.86
C VAL A 246 -6.74 5.40 -21.90
N LEU A 247 -5.72 6.21 -21.69
CA LEU A 247 -4.55 6.31 -22.58
C LEU A 247 -3.74 4.99 -22.62
N SER A 248 -3.73 4.21 -21.54
CA SER A 248 -3.06 2.91 -21.46
C SER A 248 -3.81 1.79 -22.15
N THR A 249 -5.09 1.99 -22.49
CA THR A 249 -5.92 0.99 -23.13
C THR A 249 -5.43 0.70 -24.56
N PRO A 250 -5.27 -0.58 -24.98
CA PRO A 250 -4.71 -0.93 -26.29
C PRO A 250 -5.48 -0.30 -27.46
N LYS A 251 -6.82 -0.23 -27.39
CA LYS A 251 -7.65 0.41 -28.41
C LYS A 251 -7.34 1.89 -28.62
N VAL A 252 -7.13 2.62 -27.53
CA VAL A 252 -6.79 4.07 -27.59
C VAL A 252 -5.36 4.26 -28.10
N ARG A 253 -4.44 3.39 -27.69
CA ARG A 253 -3.05 3.42 -28.15
C ARG A 253 -2.95 3.15 -29.67
N GLU A 254 -3.72 2.19 -30.17
CA GLU A 254 -3.82 1.92 -31.62
C GLU A 254 -4.41 3.11 -32.37
N TRP A 255 -5.50 3.70 -31.86
CA TRP A 255 -6.11 4.89 -32.42
C TRP A 255 -5.15 6.09 -32.47
N LEU A 256 -4.44 6.36 -31.36
CA LEU A 256 -3.43 7.42 -31.29
C LEU A 256 -2.28 7.18 -32.26
N SER A 257 -1.82 5.92 -32.41
CA SER A 257 -0.79 5.57 -33.38
C SER A 257 -1.25 5.76 -34.82
N ALA A 258 -2.50 5.44 -35.13
CA ALA A 258 -3.09 5.67 -36.45
C ALA A 258 -3.22 7.17 -36.78
N VAL A 259 -3.66 7.98 -35.81
CA VAL A 259 -3.73 9.45 -35.94
C VAL A 259 -2.32 10.04 -36.12
N GLY A 260 -1.32 9.59 -35.35
CA GLY A 260 0.06 10.03 -35.48
C GLY A 260 0.66 9.69 -36.85
N LYS A 261 0.35 8.51 -37.42
CA LYS A 261 0.77 8.13 -38.79
C LYS A 261 0.13 9.03 -39.85
N LYS A 262 -1.18 9.34 -39.74
CA LYS A 262 -1.88 10.23 -40.66
C LYS A 262 -1.32 11.66 -40.63
N LEU A 263 -1.00 12.17 -39.43
CA LEU A 263 -0.39 13.50 -39.26
C LEU A 263 1.03 13.57 -39.87
N LYS A 264 1.81 12.49 -39.76
CA LYS A 264 3.14 12.40 -40.33
C LYS A 264 3.12 12.33 -41.88
N GLN A 265 2.15 11.57 -42.43
CA GLN A 265 1.91 11.52 -43.88
C GLN A 265 1.47 12.90 -44.45
N SER A 266 0.59 13.60 -43.74
CA SER A 266 0.14 14.95 -44.14
C SER A 266 1.26 16.01 -44.14
N LYS A 267 2.26 15.88 -43.22
CA LYS A 267 3.43 16.75 -43.22
C LYS A 267 4.37 16.47 -44.39
N THR A 268 4.61 15.20 -44.69
CA THR A 268 5.50 14.81 -45.82
C THR A 268 4.94 15.24 -47.17
N ILE A 269 3.61 15.25 -47.35
CA ILE A 269 2.95 15.72 -48.58
C ILE A 269 3.06 17.25 -48.71
N LYS A 270 3.11 18.01 -47.62
CA LYS A 270 3.28 19.49 -47.65
C LYS A 270 4.72 19.95 -47.86
N GLU A 271 5.70 19.08 -47.65
CA GLU A 271 7.14 19.43 -47.88
C GLU A 271 7.63 19.04 -49.28
N VAL A 272 6.85 18.30 -50.08
CA VAL A 272 7.21 17.82 -51.42
C VAL A 272 6.41 18.54 -52.53
N GLY A 273 5.45 19.39 -52.20
CA GLY A 273 4.69 20.23 -53.12
C GLY A 273 5.00 21.71 -52.88
#